data_ba65c3b8add2ef8dcc2b21e36f460167
#
_entry.id   ba65c3b8add2ef8dcc2b21e36f460167
#
_cell.length_a   1.000
_cell.length_b   1.000
_cell.length_c   1.000
_cell.angle_alpha   90.00
_cell.angle_beta   90.00
_cell.angle_gamma   90.00
#
_symmetry.space_group_name_H-M   'P 1'
#
loop_
_entity.id
_entity.type
_entity.pdbx_description
1 polymer ?
#
loop_
_entity_poly.entity_id
_entity_poly.type
_entity_poly.pdbx_seq_one_letter_code
_entity_poly.pdbx_strand_id
1 'polypeptide(L)'
;RVRVRLDQAGKKVSRRQARAAKAAKLAPKPIDSLRPAVRCPTIRYNRKVRAGKGFSLAELKAVGLTPKYARTIGISVDHRRVNRSTEIFETNVARLQKYKDSLIIFDKNTKPSGEQVSIGATFPVEQPAADT
;
A
#
# COMPACT_ATOMS: atom_id res chain seq x y z
N ARG A 1 3.77 36.68 9.96
CA ARG A 1 2.52 36.73 9.21
C ARG A 1 1.70 35.48 9.51
N VAL A 2 0.50 35.63 10.07
CA VAL A 2 -0.44 34.52 10.31
C VAL A 2 -1.24 34.28 9.04
N ARG A 3 -1.31 33.03 8.59
CA ARG A 3 -2.12 32.61 7.45
C ARG A 3 -3.42 31.99 7.97
N VAL A 4 -4.52 32.66 7.79
CA VAL A 4 -5.84 32.18 8.20
C VAL A 4 -6.38 31.15 7.20
N ARG A 5 -6.95 30.04 7.68
CA ARG A 5 -7.52 28.96 6.85
C ARG A 5 -8.98 28.72 7.28
N LEU A 6 -9.88 29.61 6.91
CA LEU A 6 -11.29 29.53 7.27
C LEU A 6 -12.08 28.46 6.50
N ASP A 7 -11.56 28.04 5.35
CA ASP A 7 -12.19 27.05 4.46
C ASP A 7 -11.84 25.57 4.76
N GLN A 8 -11.17 25.32 5.87
CA GLN A 8 -10.63 24.01 6.22
C GLN A 8 -11.73 22.93 6.39
N ALA A 9 -12.84 23.30 7.06
CA ALA A 9 -13.98 22.40 7.25
C ALA A 9 -14.65 22.02 5.91
N GLY A 10 -14.92 23.00 5.05
CA GLY A 10 -15.50 22.77 3.73
C GLY A 10 -14.60 21.91 2.84
N LYS A 11 -13.30 22.18 2.84
CA LYS A 11 -12.32 21.35 2.10
C LYS A 11 -12.24 19.91 2.62
N LYS A 12 -12.44 19.70 3.94
CA LYS A 12 -12.48 18.34 4.51
C LYS A 12 -13.68 17.55 3.97
N VAL A 13 -14.85 18.16 3.93
CA VAL A 13 -16.08 17.54 3.40
C VAL A 13 -15.91 17.23 1.91
N SER A 14 -15.45 18.20 1.13
CA SER A 14 -15.21 18.02 -0.31
C SER A 14 -14.23 16.89 -0.60
N ARG A 15 -13.11 16.81 0.12
CA ARG A 15 -12.16 15.67 -0.02
C ARG A 15 -12.77 14.33 0.33
N ARG A 16 -13.64 14.26 1.36
CA ARG A 16 -14.36 13.04 1.74
C ARG A 16 -15.29 12.57 0.63
N GLN A 17 -16.07 13.49 0.09
CA GLN A 17 -16.99 13.21 -1.02
C GLN A 17 -16.24 12.75 -2.27
N ALA A 18 -15.14 13.41 -2.63
CA ALA A 18 -14.31 13.03 -3.76
C ALA A 18 -13.72 11.61 -3.60
N ARG A 19 -13.26 11.24 -2.39
CA ARG A 19 -12.79 9.87 -2.11
C ARG A 19 -13.91 8.85 -2.23
N ALA A 20 -15.10 9.14 -1.70
CA ALA A 20 -16.25 8.24 -1.81
C ALA A 20 -16.70 8.05 -3.26
N ALA A 21 -16.76 9.11 -4.04
CA ALA A 21 -17.08 9.05 -5.46
C ALA A 21 -16.04 8.25 -6.27
N LYS A 22 -14.75 8.41 -5.96
CA LYS A 22 -13.68 7.62 -6.55
C LYS A 22 -13.81 6.14 -6.19
N ALA A 23 -14.13 5.82 -4.93
CA ALA A 23 -14.35 4.47 -4.48
C ALA A 23 -15.47 3.79 -5.26
N ALA A 24 -16.62 4.44 -5.37
CA ALA A 24 -17.75 3.93 -6.12
C ALA A 24 -17.47 3.65 -7.60
N LYS A 25 -16.65 4.50 -8.24
CA LYS A 25 -16.24 4.31 -9.65
C LYS A 25 -15.29 3.12 -9.84
N LEU A 26 -14.44 2.84 -8.86
CA LEU A 26 -13.42 1.80 -8.95
C LEU A 26 -13.88 0.45 -8.41
N ALA A 27 -15.01 0.40 -7.70
CA ALA A 27 -15.51 -0.85 -7.14
C ALA A 27 -15.63 -1.96 -8.22
N PRO A 28 -15.27 -3.21 -7.89
CA PRO A 28 -14.74 -3.73 -6.61
C PRO A 28 -13.22 -3.55 -6.42
N LYS A 29 -12.53 -2.86 -7.34
CA LYS A 29 -11.09 -2.63 -7.22
C LYS A 29 -10.78 -1.79 -5.97
N PRO A 30 -9.80 -2.18 -5.13
CA PRO A 30 -9.35 -1.37 -4.01
C PRO A 30 -8.85 0.02 -4.44
N ILE A 31 -9.11 1.05 -3.63
CA ILE A 31 -8.65 2.41 -3.91
C ILE A 31 -7.16 2.54 -3.65
N ASP A 32 -6.71 1.92 -2.57
CA ASP A 32 -5.33 2.01 -2.10
C ASP A 32 -4.47 0.92 -2.75
N SER A 33 -3.18 1.23 -2.90
CA SER A 33 -2.19 0.27 -3.36
C SER A 33 -1.52 -0.41 -2.18
N LEU A 34 -1.09 -1.67 -2.37
CA LEU A 34 -0.29 -2.39 -1.38
C LEU A 34 1.02 -1.64 -1.13
N ARG A 35 1.35 -1.45 0.15
CA ARG A 35 2.57 -0.79 0.62
C ARG A 35 3.49 -1.78 1.31
N PRO A 36 4.82 -1.62 1.20
CA PRO A 36 5.76 -2.46 1.93
C PRO A 36 5.81 -2.08 3.41
N ALA A 37 6.26 -3.02 4.23
CA ALA A 37 6.67 -2.75 5.59
C ALA A 37 8.10 -2.19 5.59
N VAL A 38 8.32 -1.06 6.24
CA VAL A 38 9.64 -0.44 6.38
C VAL A 38 9.88 -0.02 7.82
N ARG A 39 11.11 -0.15 8.28
CA ARG A 39 11.51 0.32 9.61
C ARG A 39 11.78 1.81 9.58
N CYS A 40 11.27 2.51 10.57
CA CYS A 40 11.52 3.96 10.70
C CYS A 40 13.01 4.23 10.95
N PRO A 41 13.56 5.32 10.39
CA PRO A 41 14.92 5.77 10.71
C PRO A 41 14.94 6.47 12.07
N THR A 42 16.14 6.81 12.56
CA THR A 42 16.45 7.52 13.78
C THR A 42 16.33 6.69 15.07
N ILE A 43 17.08 7.05 16.09
CA ILE A 43 17.07 6.38 17.40
C ILE A 43 15.69 6.44 18.07
N ARG A 44 14.97 7.54 17.90
CA ARG A 44 13.65 7.73 18.49
C ARG A 44 12.60 6.78 17.94
N TYR A 45 12.67 6.38 16.66
CA TYR A 45 11.64 5.65 15.95
C TYR A 45 12.07 4.31 15.36
N ASN A 46 13.35 3.93 15.46
CA ASN A 46 13.88 2.72 14.83
C ASN A 46 13.22 1.41 15.28
N ARG A 47 12.54 1.41 16.43
CA ARG A 47 11.74 0.27 16.94
C ARG A 47 10.41 0.07 16.22
N LYS A 48 9.93 1.07 15.47
CA LYS A 48 8.63 1.03 14.78
C LYS A 48 8.76 0.62 13.33
N VAL A 49 7.78 -0.16 12.87
CA VAL A 49 7.59 -0.50 11.46
C VAL A 49 6.36 0.27 10.95
N ARG A 50 6.42 0.78 9.76
CA ARG A 50 5.32 1.51 9.12
C ARG A 50 5.18 1.14 7.66
N ALA A 51 4.09 1.55 7.03
CA ALA A 51 3.95 1.46 5.58
C ALA A 51 4.94 2.38 4.87
N GLY A 52 5.64 1.84 3.88
CA GLY A 52 6.58 2.59 3.04
C GLY A 52 5.92 3.15 1.77
N LYS A 53 6.70 3.84 0.96
CA LYS A 53 6.25 4.44 -0.30
C LYS A 53 5.96 3.39 -1.38
N GLY A 54 6.83 2.39 -1.52
CA GLY A 54 6.70 1.34 -2.51
C GLY A 54 7.73 0.24 -2.34
N PHE A 55 7.44 -0.92 -2.95
CA PHE A 55 8.34 -2.07 -2.97
C PHE A 55 9.58 -1.79 -3.82
N SER A 56 10.72 -2.35 -3.43
CA SER A 56 11.95 -2.25 -4.19
C SER A 56 11.91 -3.14 -5.44
N LEU A 57 12.78 -2.84 -6.40
CA LEU A 57 12.91 -3.68 -7.61
C LEU A 57 13.38 -5.10 -7.29
N ALA A 58 14.24 -5.25 -6.28
CA ALA A 58 14.73 -6.55 -5.82
C ALA A 58 13.61 -7.42 -5.23
N GLU A 59 12.74 -6.84 -4.39
CA GLU A 59 11.58 -7.52 -3.81
C GLU A 59 10.60 -7.98 -4.91
N LEU A 60 10.31 -7.14 -5.90
CA LEU A 60 9.45 -7.50 -7.03
C LEU A 60 10.07 -8.61 -7.89
N LYS A 61 11.38 -8.55 -8.14
CA LYS A 61 12.11 -9.57 -8.89
C LYS A 61 12.03 -10.94 -8.20
N ALA A 62 12.16 -10.98 -6.88
CA ALA A 62 12.06 -12.21 -6.10
C ALA A 62 10.71 -12.93 -6.25
N VAL A 63 9.62 -12.16 -6.44
CA VAL A 63 8.27 -12.70 -6.66
C VAL A 63 7.94 -12.92 -8.14
N GLY A 64 8.86 -12.56 -9.04
CA GLY A 64 8.67 -12.67 -10.49
C GLY A 64 7.72 -11.60 -11.09
N LEU A 65 7.65 -10.43 -10.47
CA LEU A 65 6.81 -9.33 -10.93
C LEU A 65 7.64 -8.23 -11.62
N THR A 66 7.22 -7.81 -12.80
CA THR A 66 7.81 -6.63 -13.44
C THR A 66 7.25 -5.34 -12.82
N PRO A 67 8.03 -4.26 -12.70
CA PRO A 67 7.56 -3.01 -12.09
C PRO A 67 6.36 -2.38 -12.80
N LYS A 68 6.26 -2.54 -14.12
CA LYS A 68 5.12 -2.04 -14.91
C LYS A 68 3.85 -2.82 -14.57
N TYR A 69 3.92 -4.14 -14.57
CA TYR A 69 2.80 -5.00 -14.23
C TYR A 69 2.36 -4.83 -12.78
N ALA A 70 3.29 -4.75 -11.84
CA ALA A 70 2.99 -4.53 -10.42
C ALA A 70 2.12 -3.29 -10.19
N ARG A 71 2.41 -2.18 -10.88
CA ARG A 71 1.59 -0.97 -10.77
C ARG A 71 0.16 -1.16 -11.31
N THR A 72 -0.06 -2.01 -12.29
CA THR A 72 -1.40 -2.27 -12.83
C THR A 72 -2.27 -3.10 -11.91
N ILE A 73 -1.67 -3.97 -11.11
CA ILE A 73 -2.38 -4.85 -10.16
C ILE A 73 -2.52 -4.26 -8.75
N GLY A 74 -2.17 -3.00 -8.56
CA GLY A 74 -2.36 -2.31 -7.28
C GLY A 74 -1.19 -2.44 -6.30
N ILE A 75 0.03 -2.69 -6.78
CA ILE A 75 1.25 -2.70 -5.97
C ILE A 75 2.01 -1.39 -6.19
N SER A 76 2.35 -0.70 -5.10
CA SER A 76 3.19 0.50 -5.18
C SER A 76 4.66 0.13 -5.36
N VAL A 77 5.37 0.85 -6.22
CA VAL A 77 6.78 0.58 -6.56
C VAL A 77 7.62 1.82 -6.31
N ASP A 78 8.73 1.64 -5.60
CA ASP A 78 9.75 2.68 -5.39
C ASP A 78 11.12 2.15 -5.84
N HIS A 79 11.55 2.58 -7.03
CA HIS A 79 12.82 2.18 -7.62
C HIS A 79 14.05 2.69 -6.86
N ARG A 80 13.90 3.71 -6.02
CA ARG A 80 15.00 4.33 -5.25
C ARG A 80 15.33 3.56 -3.98
N ARG A 81 14.39 2.77 -3.45
CA ARG A 81 14.58 2.03 -2.21
C ARG A 81 15.52 0.86 -2.42
N VAL A 82 16.53 0.78 -1.56
CA VAL A 82 17.54 -0.29 -1.52
C VAL A 82 17.33 -1.14 -0.28
N ASN A 83 17.31 -2.45 -0.42
CA ASN A 83 17.21 -3.39 0.68
C ASN A 83 18.57 -3.57 1.36
N ARG A 84 18.70 -3.07 2.59
CA ARG A 84 19.89 -3.25 3.42
C ARG A 84 19.70 -4.31 4.49
N SER A 85 18.44 -4.59 4.89
CA SER A 85 18.08 -5.63 5.85
C SER A 85 17.48 -6.83 5.10
N THR A 86 18.00 -8.02 5.38
CA THR A 86 17.46 -9.29 4.86
C THR A 86 16.09 -9.60 5.45
N GLU A 87 15.90 -9.35 6.74
CA GLU A 87 14.62 -9.57 7.45
C GLU A 87 13.45 -8.79 6.84
N ILE A 88 13.67 -7.50 6.58
CA ILE A 88 12.65 -6.64 5.94
C ILE A 88 12.42 -7.07 4.47
N PHE A 89 13.45 -7.48 3.77
CA PHE A 89 13.34 -8.01 2.42
C PHE A 89 12.44 -9.25 2.40
N GLU A 90 12.69 -10.24 3.24
CA GLU A 90 11.90 -11.46 3.35
C GLU A 90 10.46 -11.19 3.74
N THR A 91 10.25 -10.32 4.72
CA THR A 91 8.90 -9.88 5.14
C THR A 91 8.12 -9.26 3.97
N ASN A 92 8.76 -8.43 3.17
CA ASN A 92 8.11 -7.79 2.02
C ASN A 92 7.88 -8.77 0.87
N VAL A 93 8.79 -9.71 0.63
CA VAL A 93 8.59 -10.79 -0.36
C VAL A 93 7.40 -11.66 0.04
N ALA A 94 7.31 -12.08 1.30
CA ALA A 94 6.17 -12.84 1.82
C ALA A 94 4.85 -12.06 1.70
N ARG A 95 4.89 -10.76 2.00
CA ARG A 95 3.74 -9.84 1.85
C ARG A 95 3.27 -9.72 0.40
N LEU A 96 4.19 -9.63 -0.55
CA LEU A 96 3.89 -9.62 -1.99
C LEU A 96 3.32 -10.95 -2.46
N GLN A 97 3.86 -12.07 -1.99
CA GLN A 97 3.37 -13.41 -2.34
C GLN A 97 1.93 -13.60 -1.84
N LYS A 98 1.67 -13.28 -0.56
CA LYS A 98 0.32 -13.32 0.01
C LYS A 98 -0.69 -12.47 -0.78
N TYR A 99 -0.27 -11.29 -1.23
CA TYR A 99 -1.12 -10.43 -2.07
C TYR A 99 -1.39 -11.06 -3.43
N LYS A 100 -0.37 -11.61 -4.09
CA LYS A 100 -0.48 -12.27 -5.39
C LYS A 100 -1.42 -13.47 -5.34
N ASP A 101 -1.34 -14.27 -4.26
CA ASP A 101 -2.18 -15.46 -4.07
C ASP A 101 -3.65 -15.09 -3.79
N SER A 102 -3.90 -13.94 -3.18
CA SER A 102 -5.25 -13.44 -2.92
C SER A 102 -5.85 -12.60 -4.05
N LEU A 103 -5.08 -12.31 -5.11
CA LEU A 103 -5.50 -11.44 -6.20
C LEU A 103 -6.46 -12.16 -7.15
N ILE A 104 -7.62 -11.56 -7.39
CA ILE A 104 -8.59 -12.02 -8.37
C ILE A 104 -8.50 -11.10 -9.59
N ILE A 105 -8.14 -11.65 -10.74
CA ILE A 105 -8.04 -10.92 -12.01
C ILE A 105 -9.28 -11.24 -12.83
N PHE A 106 -10.04 -10.19 -13.21
CA PHE A 106 -11.22 -10.35 -14.05
C PHE A 106 -10.84 -10.27 -15.54
N ASP A 107 -11.43 -11.13 -16.34
CA ASP A 107 -11.32 -11.07 -17.79
C ASP A 107 -12.07 -9.87 -18.36
N LYS A 108 -11.68 -9.42 -19.56
CA LYS A 108 -12.31 -8.27 -20.25
C LYS A 108 -13.82 -8.41 -20.46
N ASN A 109 -14.30 -9.63 -20.60
CA ASN A 109 -15.70 -9.93 -20.86
C ASN A 109 -16.55 -10.18 -19.62
N THR A 110 -15.90 -10.27 -18.45
CA THR A 110 -16.59 -10.54 -17.18
C THR A 110 -16.82 -9.24 -16.44
N LYS A 111 -18.06 -8.94 -16.08
CA LYS A 111 -18.34 -7.78 -15.21
C LYS A 111 -17.73 -8.03 -13.84
N PRO A 112 -16.90 -7.13 -13.36
CA PRO A 112 -16.34 -7.27 -12.02
C PRO A 112 -17.46 -7.26 -10.98
N SER A 113 -17.46 -8.26 -10.11
CA SER A 113 -18.43 -8.42 -9.03
C SER A 113 -17.70 -8.68 -7.72
N GLY A 114 -18.29 -8.26 -6.61
CA GLY A 114 -17.74 -8.46 -5.27
C GLY A 114 -17.70 -7.17 -4.45
N GLU A 115 -17.35 -7.31 -3.19
CA GLU A 115 -17.17 -6.19 -2.28
C GLU A 115 -15.81 -5.52 -2.50
N GLN A 116 -15.79 -4.19 -2.36
CA GLN A 116 -14.56 -3.41 -2.41
C GLN A 116 -13.75 -3.59 -1.12
N VAL A 117 -12.60 -4.22 -1.22
CA VAL A 117 -11.73 -4.51 -0.09
C VAL A 117 -10.80 -3.33 0.20
N SER A 118 -10.58 -3.02 1.47
CA SER A 118 -9.54 -2.07 1.90
C SER A 118 -8.21 -2.79 2.08
N ILE A 119 -7.20 -2.42 1.29
CA ILE A 119 -5.85 -2.99 1.39
C ILE A 119 -5.26 -2.80 2.79
N GLY A 120 -5.48 -1.63 3.41
CA GLY A 120 -4.98 -1.36 4.75
C GLY A 120 -5.56 -2.27 5.84
N ALA A 121 -6.81 -2.70 5.69
CA ALA A 121 -7.45 -3.63 6.61
C ALA A 121 -7.03 -5.08 6.37
N THR A 122 -6.93 -5.48 5.10
CA THR A 122 -6.60 -6.87 4.73
C THR A 122 -5.10 -7.18 4.89
N PHE A 123 -4.25 -6.19 4.64
CA PHE A 123 -2.79 -6.30 4.72
C PHE A 123 -2.23 -5.23 5.68
N PRO A 124 -2.51 -5.32 6.98
CA PRO A 124 -1.93 -4.39 7.96
C PRO A 124 -0.41 -4.52 8.01
N VAL A 125 0.26 -3.48 8.49
CA VAL A 125 1.69 -3.53 8.83
C VAL A 125 1.79 -3.91 10.30
N GLU A 126 2.27 -5.12 10.55
CA GLU A 126 2.45 -5.65 11.89
C GLU A 126 3.63 -4.95 12.58
N GLN A 127 3.44 -4.62 13.86
CA GLN A 127 4.53 -4.10 14.67
C GLN A 127 5.31 -5.28 15.27
N PRO A 128 6.64 -5.18 15.34
CA PRO A 128 7.41 -6.18 16.06
C PRO A 128 6.96 -6.21 17.53
N ALA A 129 6.92 -7.42 18.12
CA ALA A 129 6.65 -7.57 19.53
C ALA A 129 7.65 -6.73 20.34
N ALA A 130 7.17 -6.08 21.41
CA ALA A 130 8.07 -5.42 22.33
C ALA A 130 8.83 -6.51 23.10
N ASP A 131 10.15 -6.47 23.03
CA ASP A 131 10.98 -7.24 23.94
C ASP A 131 10.74 -6.69 25.34
N THR A 132 10.07 -7.47 26.15
CA THR A 132 9.77 -7.16 27.58
C THR A 132 10.94 -7.59 28.45
#